data_8f369e742b91c1fbfddc84c0d4cf089c
#
_entry.id   8f369e742b91c1fbfddc84c0d4cf089c
#
_cell.length_a   1.000
_cell.length_b   1.000
_cell.length_c   1.000
_cell.angle_alpha   90.00
_cell.angle_beta   90.00
_cell.angle_gamma   90.00
#
_symmetry.space_group_name_H-M   'P 1'
#
loop_
_entity.id
_entity.type
_entity.pdbx_description
1 polymer ?
#
loop_
_entity_poly.entity_id
_entity_poly.type
_entity_poly.pdbx_seq_one_letter_code
_entity_poly.pdbx_strand_id
1 'polypeptide(L)'
;MAKRLAKLEKNVVQLREPGGTAIGEAIRETVKHPPGDNPISPDTELLLMNASRAQLVQQVIRPALANDCVVLCDRFYDSSLAYQGYGRGLDRRLIEQLEAIATTGLQPDLTLWLSLPLAQSIQRREGSRQDRIEAEGQAFLGRVAEGFAAVAGQRGWCAVAADGSVEQVSRSLEQQLQERFG
;
A
#
# COMPACT_ATOMS: atom_id res chain seq x y z
N MET A 1 7.69 2.37 -14.39
CA MET A 1 7.64 0.92 -14.08
C MET A 1 6.69 0.17 -15.01
N ALA A 2 5.36 0.35 -14.97
CA ALA A 2 4.41 -0.42 -15.80
C ALA A 2 4.70 -0.41 -17.31
N LYS A 3 5.04 0.74 -17.92
CA LYS A 3 5.41 0.84 -19.33
C LYS A 3 6.63 -0.01 -19.73
N ARG A 4 7.49 -0.38 -18.77
CA ARG A 4 8.67 -1.21 -19.03
C ARG A 4 8.41 -2.68 -18.77
N LEU A 5 7.59 -3.02 -17.77
CA LEU A 5 7.08 -4.38 -17.61
C LEU A 5 6.28 -4.83 -18.85
N ALA A 6 5.55 -3.92 -19.48
CA ALA A 6 4.89 -4.17 -20.77
C ALA A 6 5.86 -4.50 -21.91
N LYS A 7 7.13 -4.10 -21.83
CA LYS A 7 8.17 -4.49 -22.82
C LYS A 7 8.61 -5.96 -22.69
N LEU A 8 8.28 -6.62 -21.59
CA LEU A 8 8.53 -8.05 -21.37
C LEU A 8 7.43 -8.94 -21.99
N GLU A 9 6.63 -8.39 -22.92
CA GLU A 9 5.50 -9.07 -23.58
C GLU A 9 4.42 -9.61 -22.63
N LYS A 10 4.40 -9.14 -21.38
CA LYS A 10 3.38 -9.50 -20.39
C LYS A 10 2.34 -8.40 -20.22
N ASN A 11 1.10 -8.80 -20.10
CA ASN A 11 0.03 -7.87 -19.70
C ASN A 11 0.24 -7.41 -18.25
N VAL A 12 0.18 -6.09 -18.03
CA VAL A 12 0.38 -5.48 -16.72
C VAL A 12 -0.92 -4.86 -16.23
N VAL A 13 -1.41 -5.33 -15.10
CA VAL A 13 -2.56 -4.74 -14.38
C VAL A 13 -2.04 -3.83 -13.28
N GLN A 14 -2.42 -2.55 -13.32
CA GLN A 14 -2.02 -1.56 -12.33
C GLN A 14 -3.16 -1.30 -11.36
N LEU A 15 -2.88 -1.42 -10.07
CA LEU A 15 -3.85 -1.32 -8.99
C LEU A 15 -3.32 -0.44 -7.86
N ARG A 16 -4.22 -0.04 -6.97
CA ARG A 16 -3.88 0.62 -5.70
C ARG A 16 -4.85 0.20 -4.59
N GLU A 17 -4.38 0.25 -3.35
CA GLU A 17 -5.22 0.07 -2.17
C GLU A 17 -5.31 1.34 -1.29
N PRO A 18 -6.44 1.56 -0.62
CA PRO A 18 -7.75 0.96 -0.88
C PRO A 18 -8.31 1.43 -2.22
N GLY A 19 -9.12 0.58 -2.89
CA GLY A 19 -9.71 0.91 -4.20
C GLY A 19 -9.61 -0.21 -5.22
N GLY A 20 -9.61 0.15 -6.51
CA GLY A 20 -9.42 -0.76 -7.64
C GLY A 20 -10.66 -1.58 -8.03
N THR A 21 -11.77 -1.46 -7.32
CA THR A 21 -13.10 -2.01 -7.65
C THR A 21 -14.16 -0.98 -7.29
N ALA A 22 -15.37 -1.08 -7.82
CA ALA A 22 -16.46 -0.16 -7.48
C ALA A 22 -16.74 -0.11 -5.96
N ILE A 23 -16.77 -1.27 -5.30
CA ILE A 23 -16.92 -1.37 -3.84
C ILE A 23 -15.69 -0.80 -3.13
N GLY A 24 -14.49 -1.14 -3.60
CA GLY A 24 -13.24 -0.63 -3.04
C GLY A 24 -13.11 0.88 -3.13
N GLU A 25 -13.54 1.50 -4.24
CA GLU A 25 -13.54 2.97 -4.39
C GLU A 25 -14.57 3.64 -3.45
N ALA A 26 -15.76 3.05 -3.26
CA ALA A 26 -16.73 3.55 -2.28
C ALA A 26 -16.17 3.48 -0.85
N ILE A 27 -15.49 2.39 -0.50
CA ILE A 27 -14.81 2.25 0.79
C ILE A 27 -13.68 3.28 0.92
N ARG A 28 -12.87 3.47 -0.12
CA ARG A 28 -11.81 4.49 -0.14
C ARG A 28 -12.36 5.87 0.15
N GLU A 29 -13.45 6.24 -0.51
CA GLU A 29 -14.10 7.53 -0.30
C GLU A 29 -14.60 7.67 1.13
N THR A 30 -15.26 6.64 1.66
CA THR A 30 -15.73 6.61 3.06
C THR A 30 -14.58 6.76 4.06
N VAL A 31 -13.44 6.10 3.84
CA VAL A 31 -12.29 6.19 4.74
C VAL A 31 -11.60 7.55 4.68
N LYS A 32 -11.49 8.14 3.49
CA LYS A 32 -10.83 9.43 3.28
C LYS A 32 -11.71 10.62 3.67
N HIS A 33 -12.98 10.52 3.37
CA HIS A 33 -14.00 11.56 3.55
C HIS A 33 -15.23 10.95 4.20
N PRO A 34 -15.17 10.58 5.49
CA PRO A 34 -16.28 9.94 6.18
C PRO A 34 -17.51 10.82 6.18
N PRO A 35 -18.72 10.25 5.99
CA PRO A 35 -19.94 11.00 6.11
C PRO A 35 -20.22 11.40 7.57
N GLY A 36 -20.76 12.61 7.77
CA GLY A 36 -21.11 13.14 9.10
C GLY A 36 -19.89 13.63 9.89
N ASP A 37 -20.14 13.99 11.14
CA ASP A 37 -19.17 14.69 11.99
C ASP A 37 -18.39 13.75 12.94
N ASN A 38 -18.73 12.47 12.95
CA ASN A 38 -18.09 11.50 13.83
C ASN A 38 -16.86 10.87 13.17
N PRO A 39 -15.71 10.76 13.88
CA PRO A 39 -14.53 10.12 13.35
C PRO A 39 -14.76 8.60 13.18
N ILE A 40 -14.15 8.03 12.15
CA ILE A 40 -14.07 6.56 12.00
C ILE A 40 -13.19 6.00 13.13
N SER A 41 -13.69 4.99 13.85
CA SER A 41 -12.87 4.31 14.85
C SER A 41 -11.71 3.53 14.21
N PRO A 42 -10.60 3.29 14.92
CA PRO A 42 -9.48 2.50 14.41
C PRO A 42 -9.89 1.11 13.92
N ASP A 43 -10.78 0.42 14.64
CA ASP A 43 -11.27 -0.90 14.25
C ASP A 43 -12.12 -0.84 12.98
N THR A 44 -13.01 0.15 12.85
CA THR A 44 -13.80 0.37 11.64
C THR A 44 -12.90 0.67 10.45
N GLU A 45 -11.86 1.50 10.62
CA GLU A 45 -10.86 1.78 9.57
C GLU A 45 -10.18 0.49 9.11
N LEU A 46 -9.70 -0.35 10.04
CA LEU A 46 -9.07 -1.63 9.74
C LEU A 46 -10.00 -2.58 8.98
N LEU A 47 -11.26 -2.71 9.42
CA LEU A 47 -12.26 -3.57 8.79
C LEU A 47 -12.59 -3.10 7.37
N LEU A 48 -12.76 -1.79 7.16
CA LEU A 48 -13.01 -1.22 5.84
C LEU A 48 -11.83 -1.44 4.88
N MET A 49 -10.59 -1.26 5.35
CA MET A 49 -9.39 -1.54 4.55
C MET A 49 -9.34 -3.00 4.11
N ASN A 50 -9.63 -3.93 5.02
CA ASN A 50 -9.65 -5.36 4.70
C ASN A 50 -10.84 -5.75 3.79
N ALA A 51 -12.01 -5.14 3.94
CA ALA A 51 -13.13 -5.36 3.03
C ALA A 51 -12.80 -4.90 1.59
N SER A 52 -12.19 -3.73 1.43
CA SER A 52 -11.70 -3.25 0.11
C SER A 52 -10.68 -4.21 -0.50
N ARG A 53 -9.74 -4.70 0.30
CA ARG A 53 -8.71 -5.66 -0.10
C ARG A 53 -9.30 -6.99 -0.52
N ALA A 54 -10.21 -7.56 0.27
CA ALA A 54 -10.86 -8.82 -0.05
C ALA A 54 -11.58 -8.74 -1.41
N GLN A 55 -12.30 -7.65 -1.67
CA GLN A 55 -12.96 -7.43 -2.95
C GLN A 55 -11.95 -7.33 -4.10
N LEU A 56 -10.86 -6.57 -3.93
CA LEU A 56 -9.82 -6.38 -4.94
C LEU A 56 -9.13 -7.71 -5.27
N VAL A 57 -8.77 -8.49 -4.27
CA VAL A 57 -8.09 -9.79 -4.44
C VAL A 57 -8.97 -10.75 -5.25
N GLN A 58 -10.24 -10.88 -4.89
CA GLN A 58 -11.14 -11.83 -5.54
C GLN A 58 -11.57 -11.39 -6.94
N GLN A 59 -11.87 -10.11 -7.10
CA GLN A 59 -12.45 -9.60 -8.34
C GLN A 59 -11.41 -9.27 -9.40
N VAL A 60 -10.19 -8.89 -9.01
CA VAL A 60 -9.19 -8.36 -9.95
C VAL A 60 -7.86 -9.11 -9.87
N ILE A 61 -7.25 -9.23 -8.69
CA ILE A 61 -5.86 -9.73 -8.60
C ILE A 61 -5.81 -11.21 -9.01
N ARG A 62 -6.62 -12.07 -8.40
CA ARG A 62 -6.62 -13.50 -8.71
C ARG A 62 -6.98 -13.81 -10.16
N PRO A 63 -8.01 -13.20 -10.78
CA PRO A 63 -8.27 -13.37 -12.21
C PRO A 63 -7.13 -12.89 -13.10
N ALA A 64 -6.47 -11.78 -12.77
CA ALA A 64 -5.33 -11.28 -13.53
C ALA A 64 -4.15 -12.27 -13.47
N LEU A 65 -3.80 -12.75 -12.28
CA LEU A 65 -2.75 -13.76 -12.11
C LEU A 65 -3.07 -15.07 -12.83
N ALA A 66 -4.32 -15.52 -12.81
CA ALA A 66 -4.76 -16.73 -13.53
C ALA A 66 -4.66 -16.57 -15.07
N ASN A 67 -4.58 -15.34 -15.57
CA ASN A 67 -4.37 -15.02 -16.99
C ASN A 67 -2.92 -14.57 -17.29
N ASP A 68 -1.94 -15.02 -16.48
CA ASP A 68 -0.51 -14.72 -16.63
C ASP A 68 -0.17 -13.22 -16.68
N CYS A 69 -1.03 -12.36 -16.13
CA CYS A 69 -0.74 -10.94 -16.01
C CYS A 69 0.23 -10.67 -14.87
N VAL A 70 1.08 -9.66 -15.03
CA VAL A 70 1.83 -9.06 -13.93
C VAL A 70 0.92 -8.07 -13.21
N VAL A 71 0.73 -8.24 -11.90
CA VAL A 71 -0.02 -7.30 -11.07
C VAL A 71 0.93 -6.35 -10.37
N LEU A 72 0.78 -5.06 -10.62
CA LEU A 72 1.50 -3.98 -9.95
C LEU A 72 0.52 -3.24 -9.04
N CYS A 73 0.67 -3.41 -7.74
CA CYS A 73 -0.24 -2.80 -6.75
C CYS A 73 0.51 -1.74 -5.91
N ASP A 74 0.00 -0.51 -5.92
CA ASP A 74 0.45 0.53 -5.00
C ASP A 74 -0.22 0.32 -3.64
N ARG A 75 0.57 -0.09 -2.64
CA ARG A 75 0.20 -0.61 -1.34
C ARG A 75 -0.49 -1.98 -1.42
N PHE A 76 -0.31 -2.76 -0.37
CA PHE A 76 -1.00 -4.02 -0.14
C PHE A 76 -1.15 -4.24 1.38
N TYR A 77 -1.44 -5.46 1.81
CA TYR A 77 -1.86 -5.79 3.19
C TYR A 77 -0.89 -5.27 4.28
N ASP A 78 0.40 -5.31 4.08
CA ASP A 78 1.37 -4.84 5.08
C ASP A 78 1.25 -3.34 5.41
N SER A 79 0.59 -2.55 4.56
CA SER A 79 0.25 -1.16 4.89
C SER A 79 -0.64 -1.06 6.12
N SER A 80 -1.49 -2.06 6.40
CA SER A 80 -2.33 -2.09 7.60
C SER A 80 -1.50 -2.26 8.87
N LEU A 81 -0.40 -3.03 8.84
CA LEU A 81 0.52 -3.13 9.98
C LEU A 81 1.14 -1.76 10.29
N ALA A 82 1.55 -1.01 9.27
CA ALA A 82 2.14 0.32 9.47
C ALA A 82 1.10 1.34 9.96
N TYR A 83 -0.06 1.44 9.31
CA TYR A 83 -1.07 2.44 9.63
C TYR A 83 -1.92 2.08 10.84
N GLN A 84 -2.54 0.91 10.86
CA GLN A 84 -3.45 0.51 11.93
C GLN A 84 -2.69 -0.10 13.12
N GLY A 85 -1.59 -0.83 12.87
CA GLY A 85 -0.74 -1.37 13.93
C GLY A 85 0.09 -0.28 14.60
N TYR A 86 1.12 0.22 13.94
CA TYR A 86 2.02 1.23 14.52
C TYR A 86 1.35 2.60 14.67
N GLY A 87 0.61 3.05 13.66
CA GLY A 87 -0.06 4.36 13.66
C GLY A 87 -1.18 4.45 14.69
N ARG A 88 -2.14 3.52 14.66
CA ARG A 88 -3.33 3.49 15.54
C ARG A 88 -3.13 2.70 16.85
N GLY A 89 -2.11 1.84 16.92
CA GLY A 89 -1.83 1.02 18.11
C GLY A 89 -2.70 -0.24 18.22
N LEU A 90 -3.29 -0.71 17.12
CA LEU A 90 -4.08 -1.94 17.14
C LEU A 90 -3.20 -3.19 17.26
N ASP A 91 -3.77 -4.27 17.78
CA ASP A 91 -3.07 -5.56 17.92
C ASP A 91 -2.63 -6.10 16.56
N ARG A 92 -1.35 -6.34 16.43
CA ARG A 92 -0.73 -6.88 15.21
C ARG A 92 -1.26 -8.25 14.83
N ARG A 93 -1.54 -9.12 15.80
CA ARG A 93 -2.08 -10.45 15.56
C ARG A 93 -3.46 -10.39 14.94
N LEU A 94 -4.31 -9.47 15.44
CA LEU A 94 -5.63 -9.24 14.86
C LEU A 94 -5.51 -8.75 13.41
N ILE A 95 -4.59 -7.81 13.15
CA ILE A 95 -4.36 -7.30 11.79
C ILE A 95 -3.95 -8.44 10.86
N GLU A 96 -2.96 -9.24 11.24
CA GLU A 96 -2.46 -10.37 10.44
C GLU A 96 -3.54 -11.43 10.17
N GLN A 97 -4.43 -11.70 11.12
CA GLN A 97 -5.57 -12.60 10.92
C GLN A 97 -6.56 -12.05 9.91
N LEU A 98 -6.91 -10.77 10.00
CA LEU A 98 -7.81 -10.12 9.04
C LEU A 98 -7.19 -10.04 7.63
N GLU A 99 -5.90 -9.78 7.55
CA GLU A 99 -5.16 -9.80 6.28
C GLU A 99 -5.17 -11.18 5.63
N ALA A 100 -4.93 -12.24 6.41
CA ALA A 100 -4.99 -13.61 5.91
C ALA A 100 -6.39 -13.97 5.34
N ILE A 101 -7.46 -13.51 5.99
CA ILE A 101 -8.83 -13.65 5.50
C ILE A 101 -9.02 -12.85 4.20
N ALA A 102 -8.65 -11.58 4.21
CA ALA A 102 -8.88 -10.66 3.08
C ALA A 102 -8.10 -11.07 1.82
N THR A 103 -6.86 -11.55 1.99
CA THR A 103 -6.02 -11.99 0.87
C THR A 103 -6.22 -13.45 0.48
N THR A 104 -6.89 -14.24 1.35
CA THR A 104 -6.95 -15.71 1.24
C THR A 104 -5.57 -16.33 1.05
N GLY A 105 -4.58 -15.80 1.81
CA GLY A 105 -3.19 -16.25 1.79
C GLY A 105 -2.35 -15.77 0.60
N LEU A 106 -2.88 -14.93 -0.29
CA LEU A 106 -2.10 -14.35 -1.39
C LEU A 106 -1.02 -13.42 -0.85
N GLN A 107 0.21 -13.62 -1.32
CA GLN A 107 1.37 -12.79 -0.98
C GLN A 107 2.01 -12.22 -2.26
N PRO A 108 2.62 -11.03 -2.21
CA PRO A 108 3.39 -10.51 -3.34
C PRO A 108 4.71 -11.29 -3.51
N ASP A 109 5.12 -11.51 -4.76
CA ASP A 109 6.42 -12.11 -5.08
C ASP A 109 7.58 -11.15 -4.79
N LEU A 110 7.32 -9.84 -4.86
CA LEU A 110 8.26 -8.77 -4.56
C LEU A 110 7.55 -7.57 -3.96
N THR A 111 8.07 -7.05 -2.86
CA THR A 111 7.68 -5.76 -2.31
C THR A 111 8.84 -4.77 -2.42
N LEU A 112 8.60 -3.67 -3.13
CA LEU A 112 9.54 -2.56 -3.26
C LEU A 112 9.10 -1.43 -2.31
N TRP A 113 9.93 -1.12 -1.33
CA TRP A 113 9.68 -0.03 -0.39
C TRP A 113 10.40 1.24 -0.82
N LEU A 114 9.63 2.23 -1.25
CA LEU A 114 10.15 3.57 -1.54
C LEU A 114 10.46 4.29 -0.23
N SER A 115 11.71 4.18 0.22
CA SER A 115 12.17 4.79 1.47
C SER A 115 12.45 6.27 1.28
N LEU A 116 11.78 7.10 2.08
CA LEU A 116 11.97 8.55 2.07
C LEU A 116 11.99 9.07 3.52
N PRO A 117 12.94 9.93 3.90
CA PRO A 117 12.91 10.58 5.21
C PRO A 117 11.61 11.32 5.45
N LEU A 118 11.03 11.17 6.67
CA LEU A 118 9.72 11.72 7.00
C LEU A 118 9.63 13.23 6.72
N ALA A 119 10.68 13.99 7.05
CA ALA A 119 10.71 15.44 6.80
C ALA A 119 10.53 15.77 5.31
N GLN A 120 11.22 15.04 4.42
CA GLN A 120 11.07 15.23 2.97
C GLN A 120 9.69 14.78 2.47
N SER A 121 9.13 13.70 3.05
CA SER A 121 7.77 13.26 2.75
C SER A 121 6.73 14.31 3.12
N ILE A 122 6.89 14.98 4.26
CA ILE A 122 6.03 16.09 4.69
C ILE A 122 6.18 17.27 3.72
N GLN A 123 7.41 17.69 3.44
CA GLN A 123 7.69 18.79 2.52
C GLN A 123 7.07 18.59 1.12
N ARG A 124 7.16 17.37 0.56
CA ARG A 124 6.58 17.05 -0.76
C ARG A 124 5.05 17.14 -0.79
N ARG A 125 4.38 17.10 0.36
CA ARG A 125 2.93 17.20 0.49
C ARG A 125 2.44 18.60 0.89
N GLU A 126 3.36 19.51 1.17
CA GLU A 126 3.00 20.90 1.45
C GLU A 126 2.20 21.50 0.27
N GLY A 127 1.08 22.13 0.59
CA GLY A 127 0.17 22.72 -0.40
C GLY A 127 -0.81 21.75 -1.06
N SER A 128 -0.73 20.43 -0.79
CA SER A 128 -1.77 19.49 -1.23
C SER A 128 -2.95 19.44 -0.26
N ARG A 129 -4.15 19.14 -0.78
CA ARG A 129 -5.32 18.90 0.07
C ARG A 129 -5.12 17.59 0.83
N GLN A 130 -5.06 17.70 2.16
CA GLN A 130 -4.91 16.55 3.03
C GLN A 130 -6.23 15.78 3.17
N ASP A 131 -6.17 14.46 3.12
CA ASP A 131 -7.28 13.61 3.52
C ASP A 131 -7.27 13.38 5.05
N ARG A 132 -8.28 12.69 5.57
CA ARG A 132 -8.43 12.42 7.01
C ARG A 132 -7.19 11.76 7.63
N ILE A 133 -6.57 10.82 6.93
CA ILE A 133 -5.40 10.08 7.45
C ILE A 133 -4.16 10.98 7.47
N GLU A 134 -3.98 11.80 6.44
CA GLU A 134 -2.88 12.77 6.36
C GLU A 134 -3.03 13.90 7.39
N ALA A 135 -4.27 14.24 7.76
CA ALA A 135 -4.58 15.25 8.76
C ALA A 135 -4.31 14.81 10.22
N GLU A 136 -3.99 13.55 10.48
CA GLU A 136 -3.67 13.01 11.83
C GLU A 136 -2.40 13.61 12.46
N GLY A 137 -1.61 14.33 11.68
CA GLY A 137 -0.45 15.07 12.15
C GLY A 137 0.86 14.27 12.16
N GLN A 138 1.95 15.00 12.50
CA GLN A 138 3.31 14.48 12.34
C GLN A 138 3.62 13.30 13.27
N ALA A 139 3.09 13.29 14.50
CA ALA A 139 3.32 12.21 15.46
C ALA A 139 2.75 10.87 14.96
N PHE A 140 1.56 10.89 14.36
CA PHE A 140 0.96 9.71 13.73
C PHE A 140 1.79 9.24 12.54
N LEU A 141 2.14 10.15 11.63
CA LEU A 141 2.94 9.84 10.45
C LEU A 141 4.35 9.34 10.81
N GLY A 142 4.91 9.80 11.93
CA GLY A 142 6.17 9.28 12.49
C GLY A 142 6.05 7.80 12.85
N ARG A 143 5.02 7.44 13.63
CA ARG A 143 4.78 6.03 13.98
C ARG A 143 4.52 5.16 12.75
N VAL A 144 3.79 5.67 11.75
CA VAL A 144 3.57 4.95 10.49
C VAL A 144 4.88 4.73 9.74
N ALA A 145 5.78 5.72 9.67
CA ALA A 145 7.09 5.59 9.04
C ALA A 145 7.98 4.56 9.76
N GLU A 146 7.99 4.56 11.10
CA GLU A 146 8.65 3.53 11.92
C GLU A 146 8.05 2.15 11.63
N GLY A 147 6.73 2.06 11.51
CA GLY A 147 6.02 0.83 11.16
C GLY A 147 6.45 0.27 9.81
N PHE A 148 6.52 1.10 8.77
CA PHE A 148 7.02 0.67 7.47
C PHE A 148 8.46 0.17 7.52
N ALA A 149 9.35 0.87 8.23
CA ALA A 149 10.74 0.45 8.38
C ALA A 149 10.87 -0.90 9.12
N ALA A 150 10.10 -1.08 10.19
CA ALA A 150 10.09 -2.32 10.96
C ALA A 150 9.52 -3.49 10.14
N VAL A 151 8.41 -3.31 9.44
CA VAL A 151 7.80 -4.33 8.59
C VAL A 151 8.71 -4.67 7.41
N ALA A 152 9.34 -3.68 6.78
CA ALA A 152 10.31 -3.88 5.69
C ALA A 152 11.47 -4.78 6.13
N GLY A 153 12.04 -4.53 7.30
CA GLY A 153 13.11 -5.37 7.87
C GLY A 153 12.64 -6.79 8.19
N GLN A 154 11.45 -6.94 8.78
CA GLN A 154 10.88 -8.26 9.15
C GLN A 154 10.50 -9.11 7.94
N ARG A 155 9.99 -8.49 6.88
CA ARG A 155 9.52 -9.17 5.65
C ARG A 155 10.58 -9.26 4.56
N GLY A 156 11.77 -8.67 4.77
CA GLY A 156 12.84 -8.67 3.78
C GLY A 156 12.49 -7.89 2.50
N TRP A 157 11.80 -6.76 2.64
CA TRP A 157 11.45 -5.92 1.49
C TRP A 157 12.68 -5.31 0.83
N CYS A 158 12.62 -5.11 -0.45
CA CYS A 158 13.64 -4.38 -1.17
C CYS A 158 13.46 -2.86 -0.97
N ALA A 159 14.37 -2.24 -0.23
CA ALA A 159 14.36 -0.80 -0.01
C ALA A 159 14.96 -0.06 -1.21
N VAL A 160 14.23 0.91 -1.72
CA VAL A 160 14.67 1.81 -2.80
C VAL A 160 14.61 3.24 -2.28
N ALA A 161 15.75 3.93 -2.29
CA ALA A 161 15.81 5.34 -1.89
C ALA A 161 14.95 6.20 -2.86
N ALA A 162 14.03 6.99 -2.30
CA ALA A 162 13.08 7.81 -3.05
C ALA A 162 13.35 9.32 -2.90
N ASP A 163 14.52 9.70 -2.47
CA ASP A 163 14.97 11.11 -2.31
C ASP A 163 15.52 11.74 -3.59
N GLY A 164 15.79 10.93 -4.61
CA GLY A 164 16.26 11.37 -5.92
C GLY A 164 15.14 11.87 -6.86
N SER A 165 15.52 12.17 -8.11
CA SER A 165 14.56 12.48 -9.18
C SER A 165 13.69 11.27 -9.55
N VAL A 166 12.54 11.51 -10.19
CA VAL A 166 11.64 10.45 -10.67
C VAL A 166 12.39 9.45 -11.58
N GLU A 167 13.32 9.95 -12.42
CA GLU A 167 14.11 9.14 -13.34
C GLU A 167 15.14 8.27 -12.58
N GLN A 168 15.74 8.80 -11.51
CA GLN A 168 16.68 8.06 -10.67
C GLN A 168 15.95 6.93 -9.93
N VAL A 169 14.84 7.26 -9.26
CA VAL A 169 14.02 6.27 -8.55
C VAL A 169 13.50 5.20 -9.51
N SER A 170 13.04 5.60 -10.71
CA SER A 170 12.58 4.64 -11.73
C SER A 170 13.67 3.68 -12.16
N ARG A 171 14.91 4.14 -12.36
CA ARG A 171 16.05 3.27 -12.72
C ARG A 171 16.36 2.27 -11.61
N SER A 172 16.36 2.74 -10.35
CA SER A 172 16.59 1.85 -9.21
C SER A 172 15.51 0.77 -9.09
N LEU A 173 14.24 1.13 -9.29
CA LEU A 173 13.13 0.16 -9.31
C LEU A 173 13.28 -0.87 -10.43
N GLU A 174 13.73 -0.45 -11.61
CA GLU A 174 13.96 -1.33 -12.76
C GLU A 174 15.10 -2.31 -12.51
N GLN A 175 16.18 -1.84 -11.91
CA GLN A 175 17.30 -2.69 -11.52
C GLN A 175 16.82 -3.80 -10.58
N GLN A 176 16.03 -3.47 -9.57
CA GLN A 176 15.50 -4.47 -8.62
C GLN A 176 14.57 -5.49 -9.30
N LEU A 177 13.79 -5.07 -10.29
CA LEU A 177 12.98 -6.00 -11.09
C LEU A 177 13.84 -6.92 -11.95
N GLN A 178 14.91 -6.41 -12.57
CA GLN A 178 15.84 -7.21 -13.36
C GLN A 178 16.59 -8.23 -12.52
N GLU A 179 17.05 -7.84 -11.33
CA GLU A 179 17.75 -8.74 -10.41
C GLU A 179 16.86 -9.89 -9.92
N ARG A 180 15.53 -9.66 -9.85
CA ARG A 180 14.58 -10.65 -9.32
C ARG A 180 13.94 -11.53 -10.38
N PHE A 181 13.68 -10.98 -11.58
CA PHE A 181 12.87 -11.64 -12.61
C PHE A 181 13.54 -11.67 -14.00
N GLY A 182 14.74 -11.10 -14.15
CA GLY A 182 15.57 -11.18 -15.37
C GLY A 182 16.55 -12.29 -15.26
#